data_0c3378a79daf0f54475cd9c5aa246e03
#
_entry.id   0c3378a79daf0f54475cd9c5aa246e03
#
_cell.length_a   1.000
_cell.length_b   1.000
_cell.length_c   1.000
_cell.angle_alpha   90.00
_cell.angle_beta   90.00
_cell.angle_gamma   90.00
#
_symmetry.space_group_name_H-M   'P 1'
#
loop_
_entity.id
_entity.type
_entity.pdbx_description
1 polymer ?
#
loop_
_entity_poly.entity_id
_entity_poly.type
_entity_poly.pdbx_seq_one_letter_code
_entity_poly.pdbx_strand_id
1 'polypeptide(L)'
;MDLQKSNMTVLAQIVKLIPAKIIDSFAKKYKIQTRAFSPTSHVVTLLYEHLAHSLSLNDVCDSLQHHSGMLYQIRRCTPPTRNGLSYANRNRNADMAEELFLVCVQRFKRILSKIFQKQPQLSRTSASNQANIICI
;
A
#
# COMPACT_ATOMS: atom_id res chain seq x y z
N MET A 1 -2.40 2.93 -23.18
CA MET A 1 -2.35 3.39 -21.78
C MET A 1 -1.05 2.89 -21.18
N ASP A 2 -0.24 3.76 -20.65
CA ASP A 2 1.05 3.36 -20.08
C ASP A 2 0.80 2.63 -18.75
N LEU A 3 1.20 1.36 -18.67
CA LEU A 3 1.02 0.50 -17.50
C LEU A 3 1.69 1.08 -16.25
N GLN A 4 2.86 1.70 -16.42
CA GLN A 4 3.58 2.33 -15.30
C GLN A 4 2.83 3.54 -14.75
N LYS A 5 2.21 4.34 -15.60
CA LYS A 5 1.36 5.46 -15.17
C LYS A 5 0.11 4.97 -14.42
N SER A 6 -0.47 3.86 -14.86
CA SER A 6 -1.57 3.19 -14.16
C SER A 6 -1.14 2.71 -12.76
N ASN A 7 0.04 2.09 -12.64
CA ASN A 7 0.57 1.65 -11.37
C ASN A 7 0.80 2.81 -10.39
N MET A 8 1.29 3.96 -10.86
CA MET A 8 1.46 5.16 -10.04
C MET A 8 0.12 5.71 -9.53
N THR A 9 -0.93 5.64 -10.34
CA THR A 9 -2.28 6.07 -9.93
C THR A 9 -2.85 5.16 -8.84
N VAL A 10 -2.71 3.84 -9.01
CA VAL A 10 -3.13 2.84 -8.00
C VAL A 10 -2.32 3.00 -6.71
N LEU A 11 -1.01 3.19 -6.82
CA LEU A 11 -0.13 3.45 -5.68
C LEU A 11 -0.59 4.66 -4.87
N ALA A 12 -0.91 5.77 -5.54
CA ALA A 12 -1.42 6.98 -4.88
C ALA A 12 -2.71 6.71 -4.08
N GLN A 13 -3.61 5.90 -4.61
CA GLN A 13 -4.85 5.52 -3.92
C GLN A 13 -4.57 4.63 -2.71
N ILE A 14 -3.69 3.64 -2.84
CA ILE A 14 -3.30 2.75 -1.72
C ILE A 14 -2.65 3.56 -0.59
N VAL A 15 -1.72 4.45 -0.91
CA VAL A 15 -1.02 5.26 0.09
C VAL A 15 -1.97 6.19 0.85
N LYS A 16 -3.05 6.66 0.23
CA LYS A 16 -4.09 7.44 0.93
C LYS A 16 -4.78 6.67 2.06
N LEU A 17 -4.85 5.35 1.94
CA LEU A 17 -5.46 4.48 2.96
C LEU A 17 -4.56 4.30 4.18
N ILE A 18 -3.26 4.52 4.05
CA ILE A 18 -2.30 4.45 5.15
C ILE A 18 -2.24 5.82 5.85
N PRO A 19 -2.51 5.92 7.15
CA PRO A 19 -2.40 7.19 7.85
C PRO A 19 -0.96 7.72 7.84
N ALA A 20 -0.77 8.97 7.44
CA ALA A 20 0.56 9.57 7.32
C ALA A 20 1.36 9.52 8.65
N LYS A 21 0.69 9.83 9.76
CA LYS A 21 1.31 9.84 11.08
C LYS A 21 1.79 8.47 11.58
N ILE A 22 1.25 7.38 11.06
CA ILE A 22 1.63 6.02 11.50
C ILE A 22 3.07 5.70 11.06
N ILE A 23 3.42 6.00 9.82
CA ILE A 23 4.78 5.74 9.32
C ILE A 23 5.80 6.53 10.13
N ASP A 24 5.53 7.81 10.39
CA ASP A 24 6.43 8.65 11.20
C ASP A 24 6.54 8.17 12.65
N SER A 25 5.42 7.74 13.23
CA SER A 25 5.39 7.18 14.58
C SER A 25 6.25 5.90 14.70
N PHE A 26 6.11 5.00 13.74
CA PHE A 26 6.93 3.79 13.70
C PHE A 26 8.39 4.06 13.38
N ALA A 27 8.67 5.00 12.50
CA ALA A 27 10.04 5.42 12.23
C ALA A 27 10.74 5.93 13.49
N LYS A 28 10.05 6.69 14.34
CA LYS A 28 10.55 7.12 15.65
C LYS A 28 10.71 5.95 16.63
N LYS A 29 9.71 5.07 16.74
CA LYS A 29 9.74 3.89 17.60
C LYS A 29 10.94 2.99 17.29
N TYR A 30 11.18 2.74 16.02
CA TYR A 30 12.27 1.87 15.54
C TYR A 30 13.58 2.62 15.27
N LYS A 31 13.68 3.91 15.64
CA LYS A 31 14.88 4.74 15.51
C LYS A 31 15.46 4.75 14.09
N ILE A 32 14.59 4.78 13.08
CA ILE A 32 15.02 4.79 11.68
C ILE A 32 15.60 6.15 11.31
N GLN A 33 16.81 6.15 10.77
CA GLN A 33 17.44 7.36 10.28
C GLN A 33 16.83 7.82 8.95
N THR A 34 16.57 9.13 8.81
CA THR A 34 15.82 9.72 7.70
C THR A 34 16.65 10.62 6.80
N ARG A 35 17.98 10.65 6.94
CA ARG A 35 18.84 11.67 6.32
C ARG A 35 18.75 11.77 4.80
N ALA A 36 18.81 10.66 4.08
CA ALA A 36 18.85 10.64 2.62
C ALA A 36 17.60 10.05 1.97
N PHE A 37 16.99 9.06 2.61
CA PHE A 37 15.83 8.34 2.09
C PHE A 37 14.80 8.15 3.19
N SER A 38 13.68 8.88 3.12
CA SER A 38 12.68 8.92 4.19
C SER A 38 11.98 7.56 4.38
N PRO A 39 11.51 7.25 5.60
CA PRO A 39 10.72 6.04 5.85
C PRO A 39 9.46 5.98 4.98
N THR A 40 8.78 7.10 4.77
CA THR A 40 7.61 7.18 3.89
C THR A 40 7.97 6.85 2.44
N SER A 41 9.05 7.42 1.91
CA SER A 41 9.55 7.09 0.56
C SER A 41 9.92 5.62 0.45
N HIS A 42 10.50 5.02 1.49
CA HIS A 42 10.84 3.59 1.50
C HIS A 42 9.58 2.71 1.46
N VAL A 43 8.59 2.98 2.30
CA VAL A 43 7.32 2.22 2.29
C VAL A 43 6.62 2.34 0.93
N VAL A 44 6.56 3.54 0.37
CA VAL A 44 5.94 3.77 -0.95
C VAL A 44 6.71 3.05 -2.06
N THR A 45 8.04 3.00 -2.00
CA THR A 45 8.89 2.26 -2.95
C THR A 45 8.62 0.75 -2.88
N LEU A 46 8.53 0.17 -1.68
CA LEU A 46 8.21 -1.25 -1.51
C LEU A 46 6.80 -1.59 -2.03
N LEU A 47 5.82 -0.73 -1.79
CA LEU A 47 4.48 -0.90 -2.36
C LEU A 47 4.51 -0.86 -3.90
N TYR A 48 5.29 0.07 -4.47
CA TYR A 48 5.45 0.15 -5.92
C TYR A 48 6.09 -1.10 -6.51
N GLU A 49 7.13 -1.63 -5.87
CA GLU A 49 7.82 -2.88 -6.28
C GLU A 49 6.82 -4.04 -6.41
N HIS A 50 5.94 -4.19 -5.41
CA HIS A 50 4.91 -5.23 -5.44
C HIS A 50 3.83 -4.99 -6.52
N LEU A 51 3.40 -3.74 -6.71
CA LEU A 51 2.40 -3.41 -7.73
C LEU A 51 2.92 -3.54 -9.17
N ALA A 52 4.17 -3.15 -9.39
CA ALA A 52 4.79 -3.17 -10.71
C ALA A 52 5.34 -4.54 -11.11
N HIS A 53 5.36 -5.51 -10.18
CA HIS A 53 6.01 -6.81 -10.37
C HIS A 53 7.45 -6.67 -10.89
N SER A 54 8.18 -5.70 -10.35
CA SER A 54 9.54 -5.39 -10.78
C SER A 54 10.48 -6.55 -10.47
N LEU A 55 11.33 -6.90 -11.44
CA LEU A 55 12.24 -8.04 -11.33
C LEU A 55 13.53 -7.70 -10.58
N SER A 56 13.89 -6.42 -10.50
CA SER A 56 15.11 -5.98 -9.84
C SER A 56 14.96 -4.63 -9.13
N LEU A 57 15.84 -4.38 -8.15
CA LEU A 57 15.93 -3.07 -7.48
C LEU A 57 16.30 -1.95 -8.45
N ASN A 58 17.04 -2.26 -9.52
CA ASN A 58 17.39 -1.28 -10.53
C ASN A 58 16.15 -0.82 -11.30
N ASP A 59 15.30 -1.75 -11.71
CA ASP A 59 14.06 -1.44 -12.44
C ASP A 59 13.13 -0.57 -11.60
N VAL A 60 13.05 -0.84 -10.30
CA VAL A 60 12.27 -0.02 -9.35
C VAL A 60 12.82 1.40 -9.30
N CYS A 61 14.13 1.56 -9.12
CA CYS A 61 14.76 2.87 -9.02
C CYS A 61 14.61 3.68 -10.31
N ASP A 62 14.85 3.06 -11.45
CA ASP A 62 14.78 3.72 -12.75
C ASP A 62 13.33 4.13 -13.09
N SER A 63 12.36 3.26 -12.81
CA SER A 63 10.95 3.56 -13.02
C SER A 63 10.45 4.69 -12.11
N LEU A 64 10.78 4.66 -10.82
CA LEU A 64 10.40 5.73 -9.89
C LEU A 64 11.12 7.04 -10.19
N GLN A 65 12.36 7.00 -10.67
CA GLN A 65 13.08 8.18 -11.14
C GLN A 65 12.38 8.81 -12.36
N HIS A 66 11.95 7.99 -13.30
CA HIS A 66 11.21 8.45 -14.49
C HIS A 66 9.88 9.12 -14.10
N HIS A 67 9.22 8.62 -13.05
CA HIS A 67 7.94 9.15 -12.54
C HIS A 67 8.09 10.03 -11.29
N SER A 68 9.25 10.64 -11.10
CA SER A 68 9.57 11.43 -9.89
C SER A 68 8.56 12.53 -9.58
N GLY A 69 8.00 13.19 -10.59
CA GLY A 69 6.96 14.21 -10.42
C GLY A 69 5.67 13.65 -9.84
N MET A 70 5.21 12.49 -10.33
CA MET A 70 4.04 11.80 -9.77
C MET A 70 4.31 11.29 -8.36
N LEU A 71 5.49 10.74 -8.14
CA LEU A 71 5.94 10.25 -6.83
C LEU A 71 5.96 11.37 -5.79
N TYR A 72 6.43 12.56 -6.17
CA TYR A 72 6.44 13.73 -5.28
C TYR A 72 5.04 14.16 -4.84
N GLN A 73 4.03 13.98 -5.69
CA GLN A 73 2.62 14.23 -5.33
C GLN A 73 2.10 13.23 -4.27
N ILE A 74 2.75 12.08 -4.14
CA ILE A 74 2.45 11.09 -3.12
C ILE A 74 3.26 11.41 -1.86
N ARG A 75 2.72 12.29 -1.00
CA ARG A 75 3.32 12.67 0.29
C ARG A 75 4.76 13.19 0.18
N ARG A 76 5.09 13.88 -0.91
CA ARG A 76 6.43 14.39 -1.19
C ARG A 76 7.52 13.31 -1.18
N CYS A 77 7.17 12.10 -1.61
CA CYS A 77 8.14 11.02 -1.73
C CYS A 77 9.17 11.31 -2.81
N THR A 78 10.38 10.85 -2.57
CA THR A 78 11.50 10.97 -3.50
C THR A 78 11.91 9.60 -4.01
N PRO A 79 12.33 9.49 -5.28
CA PRO A 79 12.80 8.22 -5.81
C PRO A 79 14.09 7.81 -5.10
N PRO A 80 14.27 6.52 -4.81
CA PRO A 80 15.48 6.01 -4.20
C PRO A 80 16.63 5.98 -5.20
N THR A 81 17.85 6.12 -4.68
CA THR A 81 19.03 5.65 -5.40
C THR A 81 19.20 4.14 -5.19
N ARG A 82 19.87 3.45 -6.10
CA ARG A 82 20.13 1.99 -5.99
C ARG A 82 20.81 1.64 -4.66
N ASN A 83 21.86 2.39 -4.31
CA ASN A 83 22.59 2.21 -3.06
C ASN A 83 21.70 2.55 -1.83
N GLY A 84 20.92 3.62 -1.91
CA GLY A 84 20.02 4.04 -0.83
C GLY A 84 18.91 3.01 -0.55
N LEU A 85 18.33 2.43 -1.60
CA LEU A 85 17.31 1.39 -1.45
C LEU A 85 17.90 0.10 -0.89
N SER A 86 19.03 -0.36 -1.45
CA SER A 86 19.73 -1.54 -0.96
C SER A 86 20.16 -1.38 0.50
N TYR A 87 20.69 -0.23 0.87
CA TYR A 87 21.05 0.08 2.26
C TYR A 87 19.81 0.07 3.19
N ALA A 88 18.71 0.69 2.77
CA ALA A 88 17.49 0.74 3.54
C ALA A 88 16.91 -0.67 3.77
N ASN A 89 16.85 -1.49 2.72
CA ASN A 89 16.34 -2.87 2.81
C ASN A 89 17.20 -3.75 3.73
N ARG A 90 18.51 -3.51 3.78
CA ARG A 90 19.43 -4.30 4.62
C ARG A 90 19.44 -3.86 6.07
N ASN A 91 19.33 -2.56 6.34
CA ASN A 91 19.63 -2.00 7.67
C ASN A 91 18.41 -1.53 8.44
N ARG A 92 17.25 -1.37 7.80
CA ARG A 92 16.02 -0.99 8.50
C ARG A 92 15.36 -2.21 9.11
N ASN A 93 14.82 -2.02 10.32
CA ASN A 93 14.19 -3.10 11.06
C ASN A 93 12.92 -3.58 10.34
N ALA A 94 12.87 -4.88 10.04
CA ALA A 94 11.72 -5.53 9.41
C ALA A 94 10.46 -5.52 10.30
N ASP A 95 10.62 -5.49 11.63
CA ASP A 95 9.49 -5.44 12.57
C ASP A 95 8.61 -4.20 12.36
N MET A 96 9.21 -3.09 11.91
CA MET A 96 8.45 -1.90 11.54
C MET A 96 7.47 -2.19 10.40
N ALA A 97 7.91 -2.92 9.38
CA ALA A 97 7.07 -3.26 8.23
C ALA A 97 5.95 -4.22 8.64
N GLU A 98 6.25 -5.19 9.49
CA GLU A 98 5.26 -6.13 10.04
C GLU A 98 4.20 -5.39 10.86
N GLU A 99 4.60 -4.54 11.79
CA GLU A 99 3.67 -3.78 12.63
C GLU A 99 2.81 -2.81 11.79
N LEU A 100 3.42 -2.15 10.81
CA LEU A 100 2.71 -1.29 9.87
C LEU A 100 1.65 -2.08 9.08
N PHE A 101 2.02 -3.26 8.59
CA PHE A 101 1.11 -4.16 7.86
C PHE A 101 -0.08 -4.56 8.74
N LEU A 102 0.16 -5.01 9.98
CA LEU A 102 -0.90 -5.41 10.90
C LEU A 102 -1.88 -4.27 11.20
N VAL A 103 -1.38 -3.07 11.42
CA VAL A 103 -2.23 -1.89 11.64
C VAL A 103 -3.05 -1.55 10.39
N CYS A 104 -2.45 -1.64 9.21
CA CYS A 104 -3.18 -1.44 7.96
C CYS A 104 -4.28 -2.48 7.77
N VAL A 105 -4.01 -3.76 8.00
CA VAL A 105 -5.01 -4.85 7.89
C VAL A 105 -6.18 -4.63 8.85
N GLN A 106 -5.91 -4.28 10.11
CA GLN A 106 -6.97 -4.00 11.09
C GLN A 106 -7.83 -2.80 10.65
N ARG A 107 -7.21 -1.76 10.11
CA ARG A 107 -7.92 -0.59 9.60
C ARG A 107 -8.82 -0.94 8.40
N PHE A 108 -8.31 -1.73 7.46
CA PHE A 108 -9.09 -2.24 6.33
C PHE A 108 -10.29 -3.07 6.78
N LYS A 109 -10.10 -3.99 7.71
CA LYS A 109 -11.22 -4.79 8.28
C LYS A 109 -12.31 -3.90 8.85
N ARG A 110 -11.95 -2.83 9.57
CA ARG A 110 -12.94 -1.86 10.12
C ARG A 110 -13.68 -1.10 9.01
N ILE A 111 -13.00 -0.70 7.94
CA ILE A 111 -13.61 -0.01 6.81
C ILE A 111 -14.58 -0.94 6.08
N LEU A 112 -14.15 -2.16 5.78
CA LEU A 112 -14.97 -3.17 5.12
C LEU A 112 -16.22 -3.53 5.95
N SER A 113 -16.08 -3.75 7.26
CA SER A 113 -17.23 -4.05 8.12
C SER A 113 -18.27 -2.95 8.11
N LYS A 114 -17.85 -1.68 8.10
CA LYS A 114 -18.78 -0.54 8.00
C LYS A 114 -19.50 -0.48 6.65
N ILE A 115 -18.83 -0.84 5.56
CA ILE A 115 -19.42 -0.88 4.21
C ILE A 115 -20.47 -1.99 4.15
N PHE A 116 -20.14 -3.19 4.63
CA PHE A 116 -21.06 -4.34 4.63
C PHE A 116 -22.26 -4.16 5.55
N GLN A 117 -22.12 -3.45 6.66
CA GLN A 117 -23.24 -3.11 7.55
C GLN A 117 -24.21 -2.09 6.93
N LYS A 118 -23.76 -1.26 5.99
CA LYS A 118 -24.58 -0.26 5.29
C LYS A 118 -25.39 -0.83 4.13
N GLN A 119 -25.15 -2.08 3.70
CA GLN A 119 -25.96 -2.68 2.65
C GLN A 119 -27.31 -3.16 3.25
N PRO A 120 -28.45 -2.62 2.79
CA PRO A 120 -29.74 -3.15 3.17
C PRO A 120 -29.82 -4.62 2.72
N GLN A 121 -30.42 -5.44 3.57
CA GLN A 121 -30.60 -6.89 3.40
C GLN A 121 -31.46 -7.22 2.14
N LEU A 122 -30.92 -7.05 0.96
CA LEU A 122 -31.63 -7.33 -0.30
C LEU A 122 -31.52 -8.78 -0.78
N SER A 123 -30.80 -9.65 -0.05
CA SER A 123 -30.50 -11.00 -0.53
C SER A 123 -31.18 -12.17 0.20
N ARG A 124 -32.12 -11.89 1.13
CA ARG A 124 -32.78 -13.00 1.85
C ARG A 124 -34.12 -13.48 1.27
N THR A 125 -34.66 -12.78 0.26
CA THR A 125 -35.97 -13.14 -0.31
C THR A 125 -35.92 -14.04 -1.53
N SER A 126 -34.74 -14.22 -2.16
CA SER A 126 -34.65 -15.09 -3.36
C SER A 126 -34.28 -16.54 -3.07
N ALA A 127 -33.75 -16.85 -1.90
CA ALA A 127 -33.36 -18.23 -1.56
C ALA A 127 -34.54 -19.11 -1.09
N SER A 128 -35.59 -18.50 -0.56
CA SER A 128 -36.75 -19.26 -0.09
C SER A 128 -37.73 -19.70 -1.22
N ASN A 129 -37.69 -19.02 -2.37
CA ASN A 129 -38.55 -19.38 -3.49
C ASN A 129 -37.99 -20.45 -4.43
N GLN A 130 -36.68 -20.76 -4.36
CA GLN A 130 -36.11 -21.85 -5.18
C GLN A 130 -36.23 -23.21 -4.50
N ALA A 131 -36.37 -23.27 -3.19
CA ALA A 131 -36.53 -24.54 -2.48
C ALA A 131 -37.91 -25.20 -2.70
N ASN A 132 -38.94 -24.42 -3.08
CA ASN A 132 -40.28 -24.94 -3.30
C ASN A 132 -40.54 -25.47 -4.72
N ILE A 133 -39.57 -25.34 -5.65
CA ILE A 133 -39.75 -25.82 -7.03
C ILE A 133 -39.15 -27.22 -7.24
N ILE A 134 -38.40 -27.76 -6.29
CA ILE A 134 -37.70 -29.05 -6.40
C ILE A 134 -38.48 -30.23 -5.72
N CYS A 135 -39.61 -29.97 -5.07
CA CYS A 135 -40.42 -30.97 -4.37
C CYS A 135 -41.75 -31.30 -5.09
N ILE A 136 -41.71 -31.39 -6.43
CA ILE A 136 -42.83 -31.97 -7.18
C ILE A 136 -42.33 -33.17 -8.02
#